data_dd4c4d4de183bb50a1f4c27c21d90b53
#
_entry.id   dd4c4d4de183bb50a1f4c27c21d90b53
#
_cell.length_a   1.000
_cell.length_b   1.000
_cell.length_c   1.000
_cell.angle_alpha   90.00
_cell.angle_beta   90.00
_cell.angle_gamma   90.00
#
_symmetry.space_group_name_H-M   'P 1'
#
loop_
_entity.id
_entity.type
_entity.pdbx_description
1 polymer ?
#
loop_
_entity_poly.entity_id
_entity_poly.type
_entity_poly.pdbx_seq_one_letter_code
_entity_poly.pdbx_strand_id
1 'polypeptide(L)'
;MKKIAPVKFSIPKGSLEEATFKLLEESWTKVRRRPRTYRVFLDDPDIQVKMLRPQEIPTLVGDGLYDVGITGQDWVDENKADVEKLLDLEYGKIKLVIAIPDSYRYKSLDDMILAYGKKKKTLRI
;
A
#
# COMPACT_ATOMS: atom_id res chain seq x y z
N MET A 1 16.33 3.42 -34.32
CA MET A 1 15.71 3.96 -33.09
C MET A 1 15.81 2.93 -31.99
N LYS A 2 16.42 3.29 -30.88
CA LYS A 2 16.43 2.44 -29.70
C LYS A 2 15.02 2.41 -29.11
N LYS A 3 14.45 1.22 -28.99
CA LYS A 3 13.20 1.01 -28.30
C LYS A 3 13.44 1.18 -26.79
N ILE A 4 12.90 2.21 -26.20
CA ILE A 4 12.98 2.45 -24.76
C ILE A 4 12.06 1.45 -24.07
N ALA A 5 12.57 0.73 -23.07
CA ALA A 5 11.75 -0.17 -22.28
C ALA A 5 10.67 0.64 -21.54
N PRO A 6 9.43 0.14 -21.46
CA PRO A 6 8.37 0.85 -20.77
C PRO A 6 8.67 0.98 -19.28
N VAL A 7 8.18 2.06 -18.68
CA VAL A 7 8.24 2.28 -17.24
C VAL A 7 7.29 1.29 -16.55
N LYS A 8 7.80 0.54 -15.60
CA LYS A 8 7.00 -0.39 -14.80
C LYS A 8 6.47 0.33 -13.58
N PHE A 9 5.17 0.53 -13.57
CA PHE A 9 4.45 1.29 -12.56
C PHE A 9 3.54 0.37 -11.75
N SER A 10 3.77 0.30 -10.44
CA SER A 10 2.94 -0.50 -9.54
C SER A 10 1.96 0.37 -8.78
N ILE A 11 0.71 -0.08 -8.69
CA ILE A 11 -0.35 0.62 -7.96
C ILE A 11 -0.96 -0.30 -6.91
N PRO A 12 -1.47 0.27 -5.80
CA PRO A 12 -1.97 -0.55 -4.71
C PRO A 12 -3.36 -1.11 -5.01
N LYS A 13 -3.56 -2.38 -4.74
CA LYS A 13 -4.88 -2.98 -4.68
C LYS A 13 -5.43 -2.90 -3.25
N GLY A 14 -6.72 -3.13 -3.10
CA GLY A 14 -7.38 -3.13 -1.80
C GLY A 14 -7.94 -1.76 -1.43
N SER A 15 -7.71 -1.32 -0.20
CA SER A 15 -8.34 -0.10 0.34
C SER A 15 -7.97 1.19 -0.39
N LEU A 16 -6.81 1.24 -1.01
CA LEU A 16 -6.35 2.41 -1.76
C LEU A 16 -6.71 2.37 -3.25
N GLU A 17 -7.30 1.29 -3.70
CA GLU A 17 -7.55 1.02 -5.13
C GLU A 17 -8.44 2.07 -5.78
N GLU A 18 -9.58 2.37 -5.17
CA GLU A 18 -10.55 3.31 -5.71
C GLU A 18 -9.99 4.72 -5.87
N ALA A 19 -9.35 5.24 -4.84
CA ALA A 19 -8.72 6.55 -4.87
C ALA A 19 -7.58 6.62 -5.91
N THR A 20 -6.82 5.54 -6.04
CA THR A 20 -5.75 5.45 -7.03
C THR A 20 -6.29 5.45 -8.45
N PHE A 21 -7.35 4.69 -8.73
CA PHE A 21 -7.99 4.69 -10.05
C PHE A 21 -8.56 6.06 -10.41
N LYS A 22 -9.16 6.75 -9.45
CA LYS A 22 -9.65 8.11 -9.66
C LYS A 22 -8.51 9.05 -10.06
N LEU A 23 -7.38 8.94 -9.39
CA LEU A 23 -6.19 9.73 -9.72
C LEU A 23 -5.69 9.42 -11.13
N LEU A 24 -5.64 8.14 -11.52
CA LEU A 24 -5.22 7.73 -12.86
C LEU A 24 -6.17 8.25 -13.94
N GLU A 25 -7.47 8.17 -13.69
CA GLU A 25 -8.48 8.68 -14.64
C GLU A 25 -8.40 10.18 -14.83
N GLU A 26 -8.03 10.92 -13.80
CA GLU A 26 -7.78 12.38 -13.88
C GLU A 26 -6.49 12.71 -14.63
N SER A 27 -5.52 11.78 -14.63
CA SER A 27 -4.19 11.98 -15.22
C SER A 27 -4.08 11.45 -16.66
N TRP A 28 -4.86 10.44 -17.02
CA TRP A 28 -4.86 9.81 -18.34
C TRP A 28 -6.27 9.75 -18.91
N THR A 29 -6.38 9.87 -20.23
CA THR A 29 -7.67 9.90 -20.92
C THR A 29 -8.43 8.59 -20.85
N LYS A 30 -7.70 7.48 -20.92
CA LYS A 30 -8.29 6.14 -20.89
C LYS A 30 -7.55 5.25 -19.89
N VAL A 31 -8.29 4.69 -18.95
CA VAL A 31 -7.80 3.72 -18.00
C VAL A 31 -8.67 2.47 -18.13
N ARG A 32 -8.06 1.33 -18.46
CA ARG A 32 -8.77 0.07 -18.62
C ARG A 32 -8.28 -0.95 -17.62
N ARG A 33 -9.21 -1.57 -16.94
CA ARG A 33 -8.96 -2.68 -16.03
C ARG A 33 -9.65 -3.92 -16.55
N ARG A 34 -8.88 -5.01 -16.72
CA ARG A 34 -9.47 -6.32 -17.09
C ARG A 34 -9.93 -7.03 -15.82
N PRO A 35 -11.16 -7.60 -15.79
CA PRO A 35 -11.61 -8.43 -14.68
C PRO A 35 -10.65 -9.60 -14.43
N ARG A 36 -10.41 -9.92 -13.18
CA ARG A 36 -9.56 -11.05 -12.73
C ARG A 36 -8.08 -10.96 -13.11
N THR A 37 -7.61 -9.80 -13.59
CA THR A 37 -6.19 -9.57 -13.80
C THR A 37 -5.73 -8.39 -12.96
N TYR A 38 -4.43 -8.36 -12.64
CA TYR A 38 -3.83 -7.23 -11.91
C TYR A 38 -3.24 -6.19 -12.88
N ARG A 39 -3.47 -6.36 -14.16
CA ARG A 39 -2.99 -5.43 -15.17
C ARG A 39 -4.00 -4.32 -15.41
N VAL A 40 -3.47 -3.11 -15.50
CA VAL A 40 -4.23 -1.91 -15.84
C VAL A 40 -3.61 -1.32 -17.10
N PHE A 41 -4.45 -0.92 -18.03
CA PHE A 41 -4.00 -0.36 -19.30
C PHE A 41 -4.32 1.13 -19.35
N LEU A 42 -3.26 1.91 -19.58
CA LEU A 42 -3.38 3.33 -19.83
C LEU A 42 -3.31 3.58 -21.34
N ASP A 43 -3.69 4.77 -21.79
CA ASP A 43 -3.54 5.18 -23.18
C ASP A 43 -2.09 5.62 -23.52
N ASP A 44 -1.15 5.23 -22.69
CA ASP A 44 0.27 5.48 -22.88
C ASP A 44 1.02 4.14 -22.97
N PRO A 45 1.54 3.77 -24.15
CA PRO A 45 2.23 2.49 -24.34
C PRO A 45 3.60 2.42 -23.65
N ASP A 46 4.13 3.55 -23.21
CA ASP A 46 5.42 3.59 -22.53
C ASP A 46 5.31 3.31 -21.02
N ILE A 47 4.11 3.10 -20.53
CA ILE A 47 3.87 2.80 -19.11
C ILE A 47 3.12 1.47 -18.98
N GLN A 48 3.72 0.54 -18.25
CA GLN A 48 3.08 -0.72 -17.87
C GLN A 48 2.63 -0.64 -16.42
N VAL A 49 1.35 -0.79 -16.19
CA VAL A 49 0.75 -0.69 -14.85
C VAL A 49 0.32 -2.05 -14.36
N LYS A 50 0.69 -2.36 -13.13
CA LYS A 50 0.25 -3.59 -12.46
C LYS A 50 -0.20 -3.28 -11.05
N MET A 51 -1.28 -3.93 -10.62
CA MET A 51 -1.78 -3.83 -9.26
C MET A 51 -1.07 -4.83 -8.37
N LEU A 52 -0.59 -4.36 -7.24
CA LEU A 52 0.10 -5.17 -6.25
C LEU A 52 -0.41 -4.84 -4.85
N ARG A 53 -0.10 -5.68 -3.90
CA ARG A 53 -0.37 -5.38 -2.50
C ARG A 53 0.48 -4.19 -2.07
N PRO A 54 -0.11 -3.17 -1.40
CA PRO A 54 0.65 -1.99 -1.02
C PRO A 54 1.86 -2.29 -0.13
N GLN A 55 1.80 -3.33 0.69
CA GLN A 55 2.91 -3.74 1.54
C GLN A 55 4.11 -4.32 0.77
N GLU A 56 3.90 -4.82 -0.43
CA GLU A 56 4.96 -5.39 -1.28
C GLU A 56 5.63 -4.34 -2.17
N ILE A 57 4.90 -3.29 -2.50
CA ILE A 57 5.36 -2.29 -3.47
C ILE A 57 6.71 -1.65 -3.09
N PRO A 58 6.93 -1.19 -1.85
CA PRO A 58 8.22 -0.56 -1.51
C PRO A 58 9.42 -1.46 -1.76
N THR A 59 9.34 -2.71 -1.38
CA THR A 59 10.43 -3.68 -1.57
C THR A 59 10.70 -3.95 -3.05
N LEU A 60 9.63 -4.13 -3.83
CA LEU A 60 9.77 -4.40 -5.26
C LEU A 60 10.34 -3.21 -6.04
N VAL A 61 9.99 -1.99 -5.64
CA VAL A 61 10.59 -0.78 -6.22
C VAL A 61 12.04 -0.64 -5.78
N GLY A 62 12.32 -0.83 -4.50
CA GLY A 62 13.68 -0.76 -3.96
C GLY A 62 14.62 -1.78 -4.59
N ASP A 63 14.12 -2.97 -4.91
CA ASP A 63 14.89 -4.03 -5.57
C ASP A 63 15.00 -3.86 -7.09
N GLY A 64 14.38 -2.83 -7.65
CA GLY A 64 14.47 -2.54 -9.08
C GLY A 64 13.55 -3.36 -9.98
N LEU A 65 12.63 -4.15 -9.40
CA LEU A 65 11.65 -4.92 -10.18
C LEU A 65 10.55 -4.05 -10.77
N TYR A 66 10.28 -2.91 -10.12
CA TYR A 66 9.41 -1.85 -10.60
C TYR A 66 10.15 -0.52 -10.53
N ASP A 67 9.84 0.38 -11.46
CA ASP A 67 10.52 1.68 -11.54
C ASP A 67 9.89 2.70 -10.61
N VAL A 68 8.57 2.63 -10.46
CA VAL A 68 7.76 3.57 -9.69
C VAL A 68 6.62 2.82 -9.02
N GLY A 69 6.17 3.30 -7.87
CA GLY A 69 5.03 2.72 -7.19
C GLY A 69 4.25 3.74 -6.36
N ILE A 70 2.97 3.48 -6.19
CA ILE A 70 2.11 4.19 -5.24
C ILE A 70 1.88 3.26 -4.06
N THR A 71 2.19 3.73 -2.86
CA THR A 71 2.03 2.93 -1.65
C THR A 71 1.87 3.83 -0.44
N GLY A 72 1.58 3.26 0.72
CA GLY A 72 1.55 4.00 1.97
C GLY A 72 2.95 4.27 2.51
N GLN A 73 3.14 5.45 3.11
CA GLN A 73 4.40 5.80 3.77
C GLN A 73 4.72 4.81 4.90
N ASP A 74 3.71 4.31 5.58
CA ASP A 74 3.84 3.28 6.62
C ASP A 74 4.53 2.01 6.11
N TRP A 75 4.23 1.58 4.88
CA TRP A 75 4.84 0.41 4.28
C TRP A 75 6.29 0.65 3.86
N VAL A 76 6.60 1.87 3.41
CA VAL A 76 7.99 2.27 3.12
C VAL A 76 8.82 2.21 4.41
N ASP A 77 8.30 2.77 5.49
CA ASP A 77 8.98 2.82 6.78
C ASP A 77 9.13 1.42 7.39
N GLU A 78 8.06 0.62 7.36
CA GLU A 78 8.06 -0.74 7.92
C GLU A 78 9.07 -1.65 7.22
N ASN A 79 9.15 -1.56 5.90
CA ASN A 79 10.07 -2.39 5.11
C ASN A 79 11.47 -1.83 5.04
N LYS A 80 11.72 -0.63 5.56
CA LYS A 80 13.00 0.08 5.43
C LYS A 80 13.49 0.07 3.99
N ALA A 81 12.55 0.28 3.06
CA ALA A 81 12.82 0.18 1.63
C ALA A 81 13.76 1.29 1.15
N ASP A 82 14.67 0.90 0.25
CA ASP A 82 15.60 1.83 -0.39
C ASP A 82 14.91 2.51 -1.56
N VAL A 83 14.02 3.44 -1.26
CA VAL A 83 13.22 4.18 -2.24
C VAL A 83 13.21 5.67 -1.88
N GLU A 84 12.94 6.49 -2.89
CA GLU A 84 12.80 7.94 -2.71
C GLU A 84 11.34 8.36 -2.88
N LYS A 85 10.85 9.18 -1.96
CA LYS A 85 9.52 9.73 -2.03
C LYS A 85 9.52 10.92 -2.99
N LEU A 86 8.80 10.80 -4.10
CA LEU A 86 8.71 11.84 -5.10
C LEU A 86 7.56 12.81 -4.84
N LEU A 87 6.42 12.31 -4.37
CA LEU A 87 5.20 13.09 -4.23
C LEU A 87 4.31 12.50 -3.17
N ASP A 88 3.75 13.34 -2.32
CA ASP A 88 2.68 12.96 -1.41
C ASP A 88 1.33 13.18 -2.10
N LEU A 89 0.59 12.10 -2.34
CA LEU A 89 -0.70 12.15 -3.02
C LEU A 89 -1.84 12.58 -2.11
N GLU A 90 -1.59 12.71 -0.81
CA GLU A 90 -2.52 13.22 0.18
C GLU A 90 -3.84 12.45 0.33
N TYR A 91 -3.85 11.16 -0.07
CA TYR A 91 -4.99 10.29 0.20
C TYR A 91 -4.55 9.00 0.92
N GLY A 92 -5.50 8.24 1.40
CA GLY A 92 -5.23 6.99 2.08
C GLY A 92 -4.52 7.17 3.41
N LYS A 93 -4.74 8.27 4.09
CA LYS A 93 -4.17 8.51 5.42
C LYS A 93 -4.68 7.44 6.37
N ILE A 94 -3.77 6.73 6.99
CA ILE A 94 -4.09 5.69 7.95
C ILE A 94 -3.77 6.16 9.37
N LYS A 95 -4.51 5.62 10.30
CA LYS A 95 -4.25 5.78 11.72
C LYS A 95 -3.89 4.41 12.29
N LEU A 96 -2.68 4.27 12.80
CA LEU A 96 -2.31 3.05 13.50
C LEU A 96 -3.01 3.00 14.85
N VAL A 97 -3.69 1.90 15.10
CA VAL A 97 -4.39 1.67 16.35
C VAL A 97 -4.08 0.28 16.88
N ILE A 98 -4.12 0.13 18.19
CA ILE A 98 -4.11 -1.18 18.82
C ILE A 98 -5.57 -1.57 18.99
N ALA A 99 -5.95 -2.69 18.36
CA ALA A 99 -7.33 -3.16 18.38
C ALA A 99 -7.45 -4.40 19.27
N ILE A 100 -8.53 -4.47 20.01
CA ILE A 100 -8.89 -5.63 20.82
C ILE A 100 -10.33 -6.02 20.47
N PRO A 101 -10.73 -7.28 20.72
CA PRO A 101 -12.12 -7.68 20.53
C PRO A 101 -13.09 -6.81 21.34
N ASP A 102 -14.22 -6.46 20.74
CA ASP A 102 -15.23 -5.59 21.37
C ASP A 102 -15.79 -6.18 22.68
N SER A 103 -15.76 -7.51 22.81
CA SER A 103 -16.17 -8.21 24.03
C SER A 103 -15.20 -8.00 25.20
N TYR A 104 -13.99 -7.51 24.95
CA TYR A 104 -13.00 -7.25 26.00
C TYR A 104 -13.33 -5.89 26.64
N ARG A 105 -13.34 -5.84 27.97
CA ARG A 105 -13.75 -4.66 28.76
C ARG A 105 -12.57 -3.91 29.36
N TYR A 106 -11.53 -3.68 28.59
CA TYR A 106 -10.38 -2.91 29.04
C TYR A 106 -10.50 -1.45 28.60
N LYS A 107 -10.19 -0.53 29.52
CA LYS A 107 -10.26 0.92 29.24
C LYS A 107 -9.01 1.47 28.58
N SER A 108 -7.87 0.76 28.73
CA SER A 108 -6.59 1.18 28.21
C SER A 108 -5.70 -0.04 28.01
N LEU A 109 -4.60 0.15 27.26
CA LEU A 109 -3.58 -0.88 27.09
C LEU A 109 -2.95 -1.28 28.42
N ASP A 110 -2.66 -0.29 29.29
CA ASP A 110 -2.08 -0.54 30.60
C ASP A 110 -3.00 -1.41 31.46
N ASP A 111 -4.30 -1.13 31.45
CA ASP A 111 -5.31 -1.90 32.14
C ASP A 111 -5.33 -3.36 31.65
N MET A 112 -5.23 -3.57 30.35
CA MET A 112 -5.18 -4.90 29.75
C MET A 112 -3.89 -5.65 30.13
N ILE A 113 -2.76 -4.97 30.10
CA ILE A 113 -1.45 -5.56 30.49
C ILE A 113 -1.49 -6.02 31.94
N LEU A 114 -2.01 -5.17 32.84
CA LEU A 114 -2.14 -5.51 34.24
C LEU A 114 -3.06 -6.73 34.46
N ALA A 115 -4.19 -6.79 33.77
CA ALA A 115 -5.11 -7.91 33.86
C ALA A 115 -4.49 -9.21 33.39
N TYR A 116 -3.72 -9.18 32.28
CA TYR A 116 -3.02 -10.36 31.77
C TYR A 116 -1.89 -10.80 32.71
N GLY A 117 -1.18 -9.84 33.29
CA GLY A 117 -0.12 -10.12 34.27
C GLY A 117 -0.67 -10.85 35.52
N LYS A 118 -1.80 -10.39 36.06
CA LYS A 118 -2.48 -11.03 37.20
C LYS A 118 -2.92 -12.45 36.89
N LYS A 119 -3.34 -12.72 35.66
CA LYS A 119 -3.77 -14.06 35.21
C LYS A 119 -2.60 -14.91 34.72
N LYS A 120 -1.37 -14.40 34.75
CA LYS A 120 -0.17 -15.06 34.22
C LYS A 120 -0.34 -15.51 32.77
N LYS A 121 -1.08 -14.72 31.97
CA LYS A 121 -1.31 -14.98 30.55
C LYS A 121 -0.38 -14.11 29.72
N THR A 122 0.08 -14.65 28.60
CA THR A 122 0.88 -13.91 27.62
C THR A 122 -0.05 -13.10 26.71
N LEU A 123 0.23 -11.80 26.58
CA LEU A 123 -0.45 -10.94 25.63
C LEU A 123 0.15 -11.17 24.25
N ARG A 124 -0.69 -11.48 23.26
CA ARG A 124 -0.29 -11.62 21.86
C ARG A 124 -0.73 -10.39 21.07
N ILE A 125 0.22 -9.79 20.44
CA ILE A 125 -0.02 -8.60 19.60
C ILE A 125 0.12 -8.97 18.14
#